data_2bbaa3f413aab6be74e9311f707b5109
#
_entry.id   2bbaa3f413aab6be74e9311f707b5109
#
_cell.length_a   1.000
_cell.length_b   1.000
_cell.length_c   1.000
_cell.angle_alpha   90.00
_cell.angle_beta   90.00
_cell.angle_gamma   90.00
#
_symmetry.space_group_name_H-M   'P 1'
#
loop_
_entity.id
_entity.type
_entity.pdbx_description
1 polymer ?
#
loop_
_entity_poly.entity_id
_entity_poly.type
_entity_poly.pdbx_seq_one_letter_code
_entity_poly.pdbx_strand_id
1 'polypeptide(L)'
;MDSIDYEKFCMISIVYNSSKIEGCSLSETDTKLLIENNITASGKSLTDHLMVKDHYYAFLLIKEIAKKKRQLSSDLIKEINSYVMSSTGGKVSTISGDFDTSKGDLRLAQVYVDKKYFPGFSKVPELLQQLIYKVNNRIDNITGHDIIKLSADIHYNFVNIHPFGDGNGRTARLLMNYIQLYHGEPLIKIFTEDRAEYIDSLNETEEKGNLDIFRDFICRQQIKFYDAELEKYEKSKSGFSLLF
;
A
#
# COMPACT_ATOMS: atom_id res chain seq x y z
N MET A 1 -26.40 -18.27 7.75
CA MET A 1 -25.16 -18.07 6.96
C MET A 1 -24.77 -16.63 7.13
N ASP A 2 -23.70 -16.39 7.88
CA ASP A 2 -23.19 -15.04 8.01
C ASP A 2 -22.73 -14.55 6.64
N SER A 3 -23.24 -13.42 6.20
CA SER A 3 -22.80 -12.80 4.94
C SER A 3 -21.31 -12.51 5.09
N ILE A 4 -20.48 -13.09 4.20
CA ILE A 4 -19.05 -12.78 4.16
C ILE A 4 -18.93 -11.27 3.93
N ASP A 5 -18.30 -10.57 4.86
CA ASP A 5 -17.91 -9.18 4.65
C ASP A 5 -16.80 -9.15 3.58
N TYR A 6 -17.25 -9.06 2.32
CA TYR A 6 -16.38 -9.09 1.15
C TYR A 6 -15.33 -7.98 1.18
N GLU A 7 -15.70 -6.79 1.66
CA GLU A 7 -14.77 -5.67 1.76
C GLU A 7 -13.63 -5.99 2.75
N LYS A 8 -13.99 -6.53 3.92
CA LYS A 8 -12.99 -6.96 4.92
C LYS A 8 -12.09 -8.07 4.38
N PHE A 9 -12.67 -9.02 3.64
CA PHE A 9 -11.90 -10.08 2.98
C PHE A 9 -10.87 -9.52 1.99
N CYS A 10 -11.26 -8.58 1.11
CA CYS A 10 -10.35 -7.91 0.19
C CYS A 10 -9.25 -7.14 0.93
N MET A 11 -9.60 -6.41 2.00
CA MET A 11 -8.62 -5.69 2.82
C MET A 11 -7.58 -6.63 3.43
N ILE A 12 -8.00 -7.77 3.99
CA ILE A 12 -7.10 -8.77 4.57
C ILE A 12 -6.14 -9.32 3.50
N SER A 13 -6.65 -9.65 2.32
CA SER A 13 -5.82 -10.14 1.20
C SER A 13 -4.80 -9.09 0.73
N ILE A 14 -5.19 -7.81 0.67
CA ILE A 14 -4.28 -6.71 0.31
C ILE A 14 -3.20 -6.52 1.38
N VAL A 15 -3.59 -6.52 2.66
CA VAL A 15 -2.64 -6.40 3.78
C VAL A 15 -1.65 -7.56 3.79
N TYR A 16 -2.12 -8.79 3.57
CA TYR A 16 -1.27 -9.96 3.42
C TYR A 16 -0.24 -9.77 2.30
N ASN A 17 -0.70 -9.53 1.06
CA ASN A 17 0.18 -9.38 -0.09
C ASN A 17 1.17 -8.24 0.11
N SER A 18 0.70 -7.09 0.58
CA SER A 18 1.53 -5.91 0.84
C SER A 18 2.60 -6.16 1.90
N SER A 19 2.28 -6.86 2.98
CA SER A 19 3.25 -7.23 4.02
C SER A 19 4.23 -8.28 3.52
N LYS A 20 3.75 -9.24 2.71
CA LYS A 20 4.57 -10.30 2.11
C LYS A 20 5.62 -9.77 1.14
N ILE A 21 5.29 -8.74 0.36
CA ILE A 21 6.24 -8.02 -0.51
C ILE A 21 7.41 -7.46 0.30
N GLU A 22 7.18 -7.02 1.53
CA GLU A 22 8.21 -6.51 2.46
C GLU A 22 8.94 -7.63 3.26
N GLY A 23 8.66 -8.89 2.96
CA GLY A 23 9.34 -10.02 3.57
C GLY A 23 8.66 -10.63 4.79
N CYS A 24 7.43 -10.21 5.14
CA CYS A 24 6.65 -10.83 6.21
C CYS A 24 6.49 -12.34 5.99
N SER A 25 6.71 -13.14 7.03
CA SER A 25 6.67 -14.60 6.93
C SER A 25 5.29 -15.21 7.12
N LEU A 26 4.28 -14.43 7.56
CA LEU A 26 2.91 -14.92 7.76
C LEU A 26 2.30 -15.39 6.43
N SER A 27 1.47 -16.43 6.48
CA SER A 27 0.60 -16.84 5.38
C SER A 27 -0.68 -15.99 5.34
N GLU A 28 -1.47 -16.11 4.27
CA GLU A 28 -2.77 -15.44 4.17
C GLU A 28 -3.74 -15.92 5.27
N THR A 29 -3.71 -17.22 5.58
CA THR A 29 -4.50 -17.81 6.68
C THR A 29 -4.05 -17.25 8.03
N ASP A 30 -2.74 -17.16 8.30
CA ASP A 30 -2.22 -16.57 9.54
C ASP A 30 -2.64 -15.10 9.67
N THR A 31 -2.56 -14.35 8.57
CA THR A 31 -2.98 -12.95 8.50
C THR A 31 -4.47 -12.81 8.83
N LYS A 32 -5.31 -13.66 8.26
CA LYS A 32 -6.75 -13.67 8.54
C LYS A 32 -7.04 -13.99 10.01
N LEU A 33 -6.47 -15.06 10.55
CA LEU A 33 -6.63 -15.44 11.95
C LEU A 33 -6.15 -14.35 12.92
N LEU A 34 -5.05 -13.69 12.59
CA LEU A 34 -4.53 -12.59 13.39
C LEU A 34 -5.47 -11.38 13.41
N ILE A 35 -6.00 -10.99 12.24
CA ILE A 35 -6.87 -9.81 12.12
C ILE A 35 -8.27 -10.07 12.69
N GLU A 36 -8.84 -11.24 12.41
CA GLU A 36 -10.21 -11.54 12.83
C GLU A 36 -10.32 -12.05 14.26
N ASN A 37 -9.37 -12.85 14.71
CA ASN A 37 -9.46 -13.58 15.96
C ASN A 37 -8.36 -13.23 16.97
N ASN A 38 -7.39 -12.37 16.62
CA ASN A 38 -6.17 -12.09 17.40
C ASN A 38 -5.33 -13.35 17.71
N ILE A 39 -5.38 -14.36 16.84
CA ILE A 39 -4.60 -15.58 16.97
C ILE A 39 -3.24 -15.38 16.29
N THR A 40 -2.17 -15.67 17.02
CA THR A 40 -0.79 -15.59 16.51
C THR A 40 -0.35 -16.95 15.92
N ALA A 41 0.38 -16.92 14.82
CA ALA A 41 0.94 -18.11 14.19
C ALA A 41 2.17 -18.61 14.97
N SER A 42 2.22 -19.94 15.22
CA SER A 42 3.36 -20.56 15.88
C SER A 42 4.62 -20.51 15.00
N GLY A 43 5.77 -20.26 15.60
CA GLY A 43 7.06 -20.22 14.90
C GLY A 43 7.28 -18.99 14.02
N LYS A 44 6.43 -17.97 14.10
CA LYS A 44 6.56 -16.69 13.40
C LYS A 44 7.02 -15.58 14.35
N SER A 45 7.75 -14.59 13.81
CA SER A 45 8.25 -13.49 14.62
C SER A 45 7.13 -12.58 15.13
N LEU A 46 7.30 -12.00 16.32
CA LEU A 46 6.38 -10.97 16.81
C LEU A 46 6.32 -9.76 15.88
N THR A 47 7.47 -9.40 15.30
CA THR A 47 7.58 -8.28 14.35
C THR A 47 6.67 -8.48 13.13
N ASP A 48 6.59 -9.71 12.59
CA ASP A 48 5.70 -10.00 11.46
C ASP A 48 4.21 -9.82 11.83
N HIS A 49 3.82 -10.28 13.03
CA HIS A 49 2.46 -10.09 13.53
C HIS A 49 2.12 -8.61 13.73
N LEU A 50 3.05 -7.85 14.32
CA LEU A 50 2.88 -6.41 14.53
C LEU A 50 2.83 -5.66 13.20
N MET A 51 3.70 -5.99 12.23
CA MET A 51 3.69 -5.40 10.89
C MET A 51 2.32 -5.55 10.21
N VAL A 52 1.74 -6.74 10.27
CA VAL A 52 0.42 -7.01 9.68
C VAL A 52 -0.68 -6.22 10.40
N LYS A 53 -0.67 -6.19 11.73
CA LYS A 53 -1.66 -5.42 12.52
C LYS A 53 -1.56 -3.92 12.23
N ASP A 54 -0.37 -3.36 12.27
CA ASP A 54 -0.11 -1.95 11.98
C ASP A 54 -0.60 -1.60 10.57
N HIS A 55 -0.28 -2.44 9.58
CA HIS A 55 -0.72 -2.22 8.20
C HIS A 55 -2.25 -2.30 8.04
N TYR A 56 -2.90 -3.22 8.74
CA TYR A 56 -4.36 -3.31 8.75
C TYR A 56 -5.02 -2.06 9.37
N TYR A 57 -4.52 -1.57 10.49
CA TYR A 57 -5.04 -0.35 11.11
C TYR A 57 -4.77 0.88 10.24
N ALA A 58 -3.62 0.97 9.57
CA ALA A 58 -3.36 2.01 8.59
C ALA A 58 -4.34 1.94 7.41
N PHE A 59 -4.74 0.72 7.00
CA PHE A 59 -5.76 0.55 5.95
C PHE A 59 -7.15 1.05 6.41
N LEU A 60 -7.54 0.76 7.64
CA LEU A 60 -8.79 1.28 8.22
C LEU A 60 -8.78 2.82 8.27
N LEU A 61 -7.65 3.43 8.62
CA LEU A 61 -7.49 4.88 8.61
C LEU A 61 -7.72 5.44 7.21
N ILE A 62 -7.06 4.91 6.17
CA ILE A 62 -7.24 5.44 4.80
C ILE A 62 -8.68 5.27 4.30
N LYS A 63 -9.36 4.19 4.69
CA LYS A 63 -10.78 3.99 4.38
C LYS A 63 -11.64 5.12 4.95
N GLU A 64 -11.45 5.47 6.21
CA GLU A 64 -12.20 6.54 6.87
C GLU A 64 -11.92 7.92 6.27
N ILE A 65 -10.66 8.25 5.97
CA ILE A 65 -10.31 9.55 5.38
C ILE A 65 -10.78 9.67 3.93
N ALA A 66 -10.72 8.58 3.14
CA ALA A 66 -11.23 8.55 1.78
C ALA A 66 -12.75 8.72 1.74
N LYS A 67 -13.48 8.03 2.62
CA LYS A 67 -14.94 8.19 2.77
C LYS A 67 -15.36 9.63 3.06
N LYS A 68 -14.55 10.35 3.82
CA LYS A 68 -14.78 11.78 4.14
C LYS A 68 -14.27 12.71 3.05
N LYS A 69 -13.78 12.21 1.93
CA LYS A 69 -13.19 13.00 0.83
C LYS A 69 -12.11 13.98 1.33
N ARG A 70 -11.35 13.60 2.37
CA ARG A 70 -10.33 14.45 2.95
C ARG A 70 -9.14 14.54 2.00
N GLN A 71 -8.77 15.73 1.56
CA GLN A 71 -7.60 15.95 0.71
C GLN A 71 -6.29 15.54 1.40
N LEU A 72 -5.31 15.13 0.61
CA LEU A 72 -3.99 14.78 1.14
C LEU A 72 -3.26 16.02 1.66
N SER A 73 -2.53 15.83 2.75
CA SER A 73 -1.57 16.80 3.30
C SER A 73 -0.32 16.06 3.77
N SER A 74 0.78 16.78 4.00
CA SER A 74 1.98 16.17 4.57
C SER A 74 1.70 15.52 5.93
N ASP A 75 0.91 16.17 6.78
CA ASP A 75 0.60 15.64 8.10
C ASP A 75 -0.26 14.37 8.00
N LEU A 76 -1.20 14.31 7.04
CA LEU A 76 -1.98 13.11 6.80
C LEU A 76 -1.10 11.94 6.30
N ILE A 77 -0.15 12.20 5.42
CA ILE A 77 0.78 11.16 4.93
C ILE A 77 1.69 10.68 6.07
N LYS A 78 2.16 11.59 6.93
CA LYS A 78 2.91 11.23 8.15
C LYS A 78 2.05 10.41 9.11
N GLU A 79 0.79 10.78 9.31
CA GLU A 79 -0.17 10.02 10.12
C GLU A 79 -0.35 8.60 9.56
N ILE A 80 -0.54 8.43 8.25
CA ILE A 80 -0.64 7.11 7.61
C ILE A 80 0.63 6.28 7.87
N ASN A 81 1.82 6.85 7.68
CA ASN A 81 3.06 6.13 7.93
C ASN A 81 3.25 5.80 9.42
N SER A 82 2.84 6.67 10.34
CA SER A 82 2.91 6.39 11.78
C SER A 82 2.05 5.18 12.18
N TYR A 83 0.91 4.98 11.53
CA TYR A 83 0.11 3.75 11.71
C TYR A 83 0.84 2.53 11.13
N VAL A 84 1.44 2.65 9.93
CA VAL A 84 2.21 1.56 9.29
C VAL A 84 3.38 1.10 10.13
N MET A 85 3.99 2.01 10.89
CA MET A 85 5.20 1.78 11.68
C MET A 85 4.96 1.80 13.19
N SER A 86 3.71 1.82 13.64
CA SER A 86 3.32 2.05 15.03
C SER A 86 4.04 1.15 16.04
N SER A 87 4.12 -0.13 15.74
CA SER A 87 4.72 -1.14 16.64
C SER A 87 6.09 -1.63 16.16
N THR A 88 6.46 -1.31 14.93
CA THR A 88 7.72 -1.80 14.31
C THR A 88 8.73 -0.69 14.06
N GLY A 89 8.33 0.57 14.22
CA GLY A 89 9.20 1.74 14.14
C GLY A 89 9.87 2.09 15.46
N GLY A 90 10.69 3.14 15.44
CA GLY A 90 11.39 3.65 16.61
C GLY A 90 12.26 4.86 16.29
N LYS A 91 12.96 5.34 17.31
CA LYS A 91 13.88 6.47 17.19
C LYS A 91 15.14 6.10 16.43
N VAL A 92 15.54 6.97 15.53
CA VAL A 92 16.78 6.86 14.73
C VAL A 92 17.58 8.15 14.95
N SER A 93 18.83 7.99 15.41
CA SER A 93 19.75 9.11 15.59
C SER A 93 20.70 9.19 14.41
N THR A 94 20.85 10.38 13.83
CA THR A 94 21.76 10.64 12.71
C THR A 94 22.59 11.89 12.96
N ILE A 95 23.61 12.15 12.14
CA ILE A 95 24.40 13.37 12.18
C ILE A 95 23.53 14.62 11.95
N SER A 96 22.42 14.47 11.20
CA SER A 96 21.52 15.57 10.85
C SER A 96 20.38 15.79 11.85
N GLY A 97 20.33 14.98 12.92
CA GLY A 97 19.32 15.03 13.97
C GLY A 97 18.61 13.70 14.17
N ASP A 98 17.69 13.69 15.12
CA ASP A 98 16.87 12.54 15.47
C ASP A 98 15.53 12.59 14.75
N PHE A 99 15.00 11.41 14.38
CA PHE A 99 13.66 11.25 13.88
C PHE A 99 13.06 9.92 14.37
N ASP A 100 11.76 9.83 14.45
CA ASP A 100 11.06 8.66 14.98
C ASP A 100 10.15 8.06 13.91
N THR A 101 10.55 6.90 13.37
CA THR A 101 9.77 6.23 12.33
C THR A 101 8.39 5.77 12.81
N SER A 102 8.22 5.50 14.11
CA SER A 102 6.91 5.15 14.68
C SER A 102 5.94 6.33 14.74
N LYS A 103 6.43 7.55 14.57
CA LYS A 103 5.62 8.78 14.57
C LYS A 103 5.39 9.35 13.18
N GLY A 104 5.90 8.68 12.14
CA GLY A 104 5.82 9.17 10.78
C GLY A 104 6.70 10.41 10.53
N ASP A 105 7.80 10.54 11.25
CA ASP A 105 8.77 11.60 10.98
C ASP A 105 9.43 11.37 9.62
N LEU A 106 9.62 12.45 8.88
CA LEU A 106 10.42 12.40 7.66
C LEU A 106 11.88 12.08 8.01
N ARG A 107 12.51 11.26 7.17
CA ARG A 107 13.91 10.89 7.39
C ARG A 107 14.86 12.09 7.38
N LEU A 108 15.86 12.04 8.22
CA LEU A 108 16.99 12.98 8.28
C LEU A 108 18.30 12.31 7.85
N ALA A 109 18.22 11.25 7.04
CA ALA A 109 19.38 10.53 6.52
C ALA A 109 19.25 10.31 5.02
N GLN A 110 20.39 10.18 4.35
CA GLN A 110 20.43 9.68 2.98
C GLN A 110 20.05 8.18 2.99
N VAL A 111 19.18 7.79 2.07
CA VAL A 111 18.75 6.40 1.90
C VAL A 111 19.13 5.92 0.50
N TYR A 112 19.53 4.67 0.43
CA TYR A 112 19.74 3.94 -0.82
C TYR A 112 19.20 2.52 -0.64
N VAL A 113 18.73 1.94 -1.73
CA VAL A 113 18.30 0.52 -1.79
C VAL A 113 19.03 -0.09 -2.97
N ASP A 114 19.83 -1.10 -2.72
CA ASP A 114 20.75 -1.69 -3.70
C ASP A 114 21.68 -0.61 -4.31
N LYS A 115 21.50 -0.32 -5.60
CA LYS A 115 22.26 0.71 -6.33
C LYS A 115 21.50 2.03 -6.52
N LYS A 116 20.23 2.09 -6.06
CA LYS A 116 19.38 3.27 -6.22
C LYS A 116 19.56 4.24 -5.06
N TYR A 117 19.89 5.49 -5.39
CA TYR A 117 19.92 6.62 -4.46
C TYR A 117 18.63 7.41 -4.54
N PHE A 118 18.02 7.66 -3.40
CA PHE A 118 16.83 8.53 -3.31
C PHE A 118 17.24 9.99 -3.14
N PRO A 119 16.31 10.95 -3.37
CA PRO A 119 16.59 12.37 -3.17
C PRO A 119 17.17 12.66 -1.79
N GLY A 120 18.05 13.65 -1.68
CA GLY A 120 18.58 14.10 -0.39
C GLY A 120 17.43 14.45 0.58
N PHE A 121 17.60 14.10 1.87
CA PHE A 121 16.52 14.28 2.86
C PHE A 121 16.03 15.74 2.96
N SER A 122 16.89 16.73 2.73
CA SER A 122 16.53 18.15 2.72
C SER A 122 15.54 18.53 1.61
N LYS A 123 15.46 17.76 0.51
CA LYS A 123 14.52 17.96 -0.60
C LYS A 123 13.19 17.26 -0.39
N VAL A 124 13.13 16.30 0.54
CA VAL A 124 11.94 15.47 0.78
C VAL A 124 10.69 16.28 1.08
N PRO A 125 10.70 17.28 1.97
CA PRO A 125 9.49 18.06 2.28
C PRO A 125 8.91 18.76 1.04
N GLU A 126 9.76 19.37 0.22
CA GLU A 126 9.33 20.07 -1.00
C GLU A 126 8.76 19.07 -2.04
N LEU A 127 9.45 17.97 -2.31
CA LEU A 127 8.98 16.95 -3.25
C LEU A 127 7.65 16.33 -2.82
N LEU A 128 7.47 16.09 -1.52
CA LEU A 128 6.22 15.58 -0.98
C LEU A 128 5.08 16.59 -1.17
N GLN A 129 5.32 17.88 -0.93
CA GLN A 129 4.34 18.94 -1.18
C GLN A 129 3.95 19.02 -2.66
N GLN A 130 4.92 18.93 -3.57
CA GLN A 130 4.67 18.91 -5.01
C GLN A 130 3.81 17.71 -5.43
N LEU A 131 4.07 16.52 -4.87
CA LEU A 131 3.25 15.33 -5.12
C LEU A 131 1.82 15.53 -4.62
N ILE A 132 1.64 16.01 -3.40
CA ILE A 132 0.34 16.31 -2.79
C ILE A 132 -0.45 17.29 -3.65
N TYR A 133 0.17 18.39 -4.06
CA TYR A 133 -0.45 19.39 -4.92
C TYR A 133 -0.94 18.79 -6.25
N LYS A 134 -0.10 17.97 -6.92
CA LYS A 134 -0.48 17.30 -8.18
C LYS A 134 -1.66 16.35 -8.01
N VAL A 135 -1.71 15.61 -6.90
CA VAL A 135 -2.81 14.67 -6.63
C VAL A 135 -4.09 15.44 -6.31
N ASN A 136 -4.06 16.38 -5.38
CA ASN A 136 -5.24 17.12 -4.95
C ASN A 136 -5.90 17.90 -6.09
N ASN A 137 -5.10 18.47 -7.01
CA ASN A 137 -5.64 19.20 -8.18
C ASN A 137 -6.33 18.27 -9.21
N ARG A 138 -6.08 16.98 -9.16
CA ARG A 138 -6.64 16.01 -10.12
C ARG A 138 -7.75 15.16 -9.54
N ILE A 139 -7.66 14.82 -8.26
CA ILE A 139 -8.47 13.78 -7.64
C ILE A 139 -9.98 14.01 -7.78
N ASP A 140 -10.46 15.25 -7.74
CA ASP A 140 -11.89 15.57 -7.85
C ASP A 140 -12.41 15.58 -9.29
N ASN A 141 -11.51 15.60 -10.30
CA ASN A 141 -11.85 15.85 -11.70
C ASN A 141 -11.55 14.68 -12.63
N ILE A 142 -11.32 13.47 -12.09
CA ILE A 142 -11.01 12.27 -12.88
C ILE A 142 -12.10 11.20 -12.73
N THR A 143 -12.24 10.37 -13.76
CA THR A 143 -13.19 9.23 -13.78
C THR A 143 -12.60 8.04 -14.53
N GLY A 144 -13.16 6.86 -14.30
CA GLY A 144 -12.81 5.64 -15.03
C GLY A 144 -11.31 5.31 -15.00
N HIS A 145 -10.72 5.08 -16.15
CA HIS A 145 -9.33 4.66 -16.25
C HIS A 145 -8.30 5.66 -15.66
N ASP A 146 -8.61 6.95 -15.64
CA ASP A 146 -7.72 7.97 -15.06
C ASP A 146 -7.59 7.84 -13.53
N ILE A 147 -8.53 7.20 -12.86
CA ILE A 147 -8.44 6.89 -11.42
C ILE A 147 -7.31 5.87 -11.19
N ILE A 148 -7.24 4.81 -12.00
CA ILE A 148 -6.18 3.80 -11.92
C ILE A 148 -4.82 4.44 -12.24
N LYS A 149 -4.76 5.31 -13.26
CA LYS A 149 -3.53 6.06 -13.60
C LYS A 149 -3.07 6.94 -12.45
N LEU A 150 -3.97 7.70 -11.81
CA LEU A 150 -3.60 8.54 -10.68
C LEU A 150 -3.15 7.70 -9.48
N SER A 151 -3.76 6.53 -9.27
CA SER A 151 -3.37 5.57 -8.24
C SER A 151 -1.95 5.04 -8.48
N ALA A 152 -1.61 4.71 -9.73
CA ALA A 152 -0.24 4.32 -10.10
C ALA A 152 0.74 5.49 -9.96
N ASP A 153 0.34 6.69 -10.38
CA ASP A 153 1.17 7.90 -10.34
C ASP A 153 1.57 8.27 -8.89
N ILE A 154 0.62 8.26 -7.96
CA ILE A 154 0.93 8.58 -6.56
C ILE A 154 1.86 7.54 -5.96
N HIS A 155 1.61 6.26 -6.22
CA HIS A 155 2.45 5.16 -5.75
C HIS A 155 3.89 5.32 -6.24
N TYR A 156 4.09 5.43 -7.56
CA TYR A 156 5.41 5.53 -8.18
C TYR A 156 6.19 6.74 -7.67
N ASN A 157 5.58 7.92 -7.70
CA ASN A 157 6.24 9.15 -7.26
C ASN A 157 6.57 9.12 -5.77
N PHE A 158 5.69 8.57 -4.94
CA PHE A 158 5.93 8.46 -3.50
C PHE A 158 7.10 7.51 -3.19
N VAL A 159 7.18 6.36 -3.84
CA VAL A 159 8.31 5.42 -3.68
C VAL A 159 9.62 6.08 -4.10
N ASN A 160 9.62 6.90 -5.17
CA ASN A 160 10.82 7.59 -5.63
C ASN A 160 11.23 8.78 -4.76
N ILE A 161 10.31 9.44 -4.05
CA ILE A 161 10.64 10.43 -3.02
C ILE A 161 11.25 9.74 -1.79
N HIS A 162 10.70 8.57 -1.43
CA HIS A 162 11.12 7.76 -0.28
C HIS A 162 11.20 8.57 1.01
N PRO A 163 10.10 9.16 1.48
CA PRO A 163 10.15 10.23 2.48
C PRO A 163 10.47 9.76 3.90
N PHE A 164 10.30 8.48 4.21
CA PHE A 164 10.45 7.93 5.55
C PHE A 164 11.69 7.04 5.69
N GLY A 165 12.08 6.78 6.94
CA GLY A 165 13.16 5.83 7.23
C GLY A 165 12.77 4.38 6.94
N ASP A 166 11.47 4.05 7.06
CA ASP A 166 10.90 2.74 6.73
C ASP A 166 9.40 2.87 6.43
N GLY A 167 8.78 1.77 5.95
CA GLY A 167 7.34 1.72 5.63
C GLY A 167 6.94 2.40 4.32
N ASN A 168 7.88 2.88 3.51
CA ASN A 168 7.57 3.60 2.28
C ASN A 168 6.76 2.78 1.29
N GLY A 169 7.10 1.50 1.05
CA GLY A 169 6.37 0.63 0.14
C GLY A 169 4.92 0.39 0.60
N ARG A 170 4.73 0.07 1.89
CA ARG A 170 3.39 -0.13 2.48
C ARG A 170 2.56 1.15 2.41
N THR A 171 3.14 2.30 2.76
CA THR A 171 2.48 3.60 2.65
C THR A 171 2.12 3.94 1.20
N ALA A 172 3.00 3.69 0.23
CA ALA A 172 2.71 3.92 -1.19
C ALA A 172 1.51 3.10 -1.67
N ARG A 173 1.43 1.80 -1.30
CA ARG A 173 0.29 0.94 -1.65
C ARG A 173 -1.01 1.36 -0.93
N LEU A 174 -0.92 1.93 0.26
CA LEU A 174 -2.07 2.55 0.92
C LEU A 174 -2.52 3.81 0.20
N LEU A 175 -1.61 4.70 -0.19
CA LEU A 175 -1.94 5.92 -0.94
C LEU A 175 -2.55 5.60 -2.31
N MET A 176 -2.09 4.55 -2.98
CA MET A 176 -2.70 4.02 -4.20
C MET A 176 -4.17 3.63 -3.95
N ASN A 177 -4.43 2.89 -2.89
CA ASN A 177 -5.78 2.46 -2.51
C ASN A 177 -6.64 3.59 -1.91
N TYR A 178 -6.04 4.63 -1.34
CA TYR A 178 -6.77 5.83 -0.95
C TYR A 178 -7.45 6.49 -2.15
N ILE A 179 -6.79 6.57 -3.33
CA ILE A 179 -7.40 7.11 -4.55
C ILE A 179 -8.61 6.26 -4.98
N GLN A 180 -8.48 4.92 -4.95
CA GLN A 180 -9.59 4.02 -5.29
C GLN A 180 -10.78 4.23 -4.34
N LEU A 181 -10.53 4.18 -3.03
CA LEU A 181 -11.55 4.40 -2.00
C LEU A 181 -12.21 5.79 -2.10
N TYR A 182 -11.42 6.80 -2.47
CA TYR A 182 -11.94 8.17 -2.66
C TYR A 182 -13.01 8.23 -3.74
N HIS A 183 -12.88 7.44 -4.80
CA HIS A 183 -13.83 7.37 -5.90
C HIS A 183 -14.88 6.26 -5.74
N GLY A 184 -14.79 5.43 -4.70
CA GLY A 184 -15.67 4.26 -4.54
C GLY A 184 -15.35 3.14 -5.54
N GLU A 185 -14.13 3.13 -6.07
CA GLU A 185 -13.65 2.12 -7.00
C GLU A 185 -13.11 0.89 -6.26
N PRO A 186 -13.09 -0.27 -6.89
CA PRO A 186 -12.49 -1.48 -6.32
C PRO A 186 -11.01 -1.30 -6.02
N LEU A 187 -10.57 -1.92 -4.93
CA LEU A 187 -9.20 -1.85 -4.44
C LEU A 187 -8.20 -2.49 -5.42
N ILE A 188 -6.99 -1.97 -5.45
CA ILE A 188 -5.86 -2.52 -6.20
C ILE A 188 -5.00 -3.39 -5.29
N LYS A 189 -4.77 -4.63 -5.70
CA LYS A 189 -3.88 -5.58 -5.04
C LYS A 189 -2.66 -5.85 -5.92
N ILE A 190 -1.47 -5.64 -5.37
CA ILE A 190 -0.23 -6.13 -5.99
C ILE A 190 0.00 -7.53 -5.42
N PHE A 191 0.01 -8.53 -6.29
CA PHE A 191 0.19 -9.92 -5.89
C PHE A 191 1.64 -10.20 -5.51
N THR A 192 1.84 -10.94 -4.42
CA THR A 192 3.18 -11.24 -3.92
C THR A 192 4.01 -12.11 -4.88
N GLU A 193 3.37 -12.98 -5.64
CA GLU A 193 4.03 -13.78 -6.68
C GLU A 193 4.59 -12.94 -7.84
N ASP A 194 4.03 -11.75 -8.08
CA ASP A 194 4.48 -10.81 -9.10
C ASP A 194 5.49 -9.77 -8.54
N ARG A 195 6.06 -10.01 -7.35
CA ARG A 195 6.99 -9.09 -6.70
C ARG A 195 8.19 -8.73 -7.58
N ALA A 196 8.73 -9.68 -8.32
CA ALA A 196 9.86 -9.43 -9.24
C ALA A 196 9.44 -8.43 -10.33
N GLU A 197 8.33 -8.70 -11.03
CA GLU A 197 7.79 -7.82 -12.07
C GLU A 197 7.44 -6.43 -11.53
N TYR A 198 6.91 -6.36 -10.30
CA TYR A 198 6.64 -5.09 -9.61
C TYR A 198 7.90 -4.25 -9.46
N ILE A 199 9.00 -4.82 -8.98
CA ILE A 199 10.28 -4.11 -8.81
C ILE A 199 10.88 -3.74 -10.17
N ASP A 200 10.83 -4.66 -11.14
CA ASP A 200 11.32 -4.42 -12.50
C ASP A 200 10.55 -3.28 -13.16
N SER A 201 9.22 -3.22 -13.01
CA SER A 201 8.39 -2.14 -13.57
C SER A 201 8.72 -0.76 -12.98
N LEU A 202 9.05 -0.68 -11.68
CA LEU A 202 9.51 0.56 -11.04
C LEU A 202 10.86 1.02 -11.60
N ASN A 203 11.82 0.10 -11.74
CA ASN A 203 13.16 0.37 -12.23
C ASN A 203 13.13 0.77 -13.72
N GLU A 204 12.39 0.04 -14.55
CA GLU A 204 12.26 0.30 -15.98
C GLU A 204 11.55 1.65 -16.25
N THR A 205 10.56 2.00 -15.43
CA THR A 205 9.89 3.30 -15.48
C THR A 205 10.88 4.44 -15.24
N GLU A 206 11.78 4.28 -14.26
CA GLU A 206 12.82 5.26 -13.95
C GLU A 206 13.85 5.35 -15.08
N GLU A 207 14.37 4.22 -15.54
CA GLU A 207 15.39 4.13 -16.58
C GLU A 207 14.92 4.77 -17.89
N LYS A 208 13.68 4.47 -18.30
CA LYS A 208 13.10 4.97 -19.55
C LYS A 208 12.42 6.33 -19.42
N GLY A 209 12.21 6.84 -18.20
CA GLY A 209 11.46 8.06 -17.95
C GLY A 209 9.99 7.97 -18.42
N ASN A 210 9.44 6.75 -18.52
CA ASN A 210 8.10 6.48 -19.03
C ASN A 210 7.19 5.89 -17.96
N LEU A 211 6.29 6.72 -17.43
CA LEU A 211 5.38 6.34 -16.34
C LEU A 211 4.32 5.31 -16.77
N ASP A 212 4.04 5.19 -18.06
CA ASP A 212 3.04 4.25 -18.56
C ASP A 212 3.45 2.79 -18.33
N ILE A 213 4.75 2.49 -18.21
CA ILE A 213 5.25 1.15 -17.86
C ILE A 213 4.69 0.71 -16.50
N PHE A 214 4.80 1.55 -15.48
CA PHE A 214 4.27 1.23 -14.15
C PHE A 214 2.73 1.26 -14.12
N ARG A 215 2.11 2.20 -14.83
CA ARG A 215 0.64 2.25 -14.98
C ARG A 215 0.09 0.97 -15.58
N ASP A 216 0.73 0.46 -16.63
CA ASP A 216 0.34 -0.79 -17.29
C ASP A 216 0.50 -1.99 -16.35
N PHE A 217 1.57 -2.03 -15.54
CA PHE A 217 1.72 -3.05 -14.50
C PHE A 217 0.54 -3.00 -13.52
N ILE A 218 0.19 -1.83 -12.99
CA ILE A 218 -0.93 -1.67 -12.07
C ILE A 218 -2.26 -2.06 -12.71
N CYS A 219 -2.50 -1.72 -13.98
CA CYS A 219 -3.68 -2.17 -14.72
C CYS A 219 -3.75 -3.70 -14.82
N ARG A 220 -2.63 -4.38 -15.12
CA ARG A 220 -2.59 -5.86 -15.16
C ARG A 220 -2.88 -6.47 -13.79
N GLN A 221 -2.37 -5.88 -12.71
CA GLN A 221 -2.67 -6.34 -11.35
C GLN A 221 -4.16 -6.21 -11.01
N GLN A 222 -4.81 -5.13 -11.45
CA GLN A 222 -6.25 -4.92 -11.28
C GLN A 222 -7.07 -5.95 -12.05
N ILE A 223 -6.72 -6.21 -13.31
CA ILE A 223 -7.36 -7.24 -14.14
C ILE A 223 -7.21 -8.61 -13.50
N LYS A 224 -5.99 -8.99 -13.13
CA LYS A 224 -5.69 -10.25 -12.44
C LYS A 224 -6.55 -10.43 -11.16
N PHE A 225 -6.75 -9.35 -10.42
CA PHE A 225 -7.61 -9.39 -9.23
C PHE A 225 -9.08 -9.65 -9.60
N TYR A 226 -9.62 -8.97 -10.61
CA TYR A 226 -10.98 -9.20 -11.06
C TYR A 226 -11.20 -10.61 -11.60
N ASP A 227 -10.28 -11.12 -12.40
CA ASP A 227 -10.36 -12.47 -12.94
C ASP A 227 -10.39 -13.52 -11.81
N ALA A 228 -9.53 -13.36 -10.81
CA ALA A 228 -9.52 -14.24 -9.64
C ALA A 228 -10.82 -14.19 -8.83
N GLU A 229 -11.46 -13.03 -8.71
CA GLU A 229 -12.74 -12.90 -8.00
C GLU A 229 -13.91 -13.46 -8.83
N LEU A 230 -13.91 -13.27 -10.15
CA LEU A 230 -14.92 -13.86 -11.05
C LEU A 230 -14.86 -15.39 -11.02
N GLU A 231 -13.66 -15.98 -11.07
CA GLU A 231 -13.51 -17.44 -10.95
C GLU A 231 -14.06 -17.98 -9.63
N LYS A 232 -13.84 -17.29 -8.52
CA LYS A 232 -14.39 -17.69 -7.21
C LYS A 232 -15.92 -17.64 -7.23
N TYR A 233 -16.49 -16.60 -7.82
CA TYR A 233 -17.94 -16.44 -7.94
C TYR A 233 -18.56 -17.56 -8.79
N GLU A 234 -17.97 -17.91 -9.93
CA GLU A 234 -18.43 -18.98 -10.81
C GLU A 234 -18.34 -20.36 -10.13
N LYS A 235 -17.23 -20.65 -9.44
CA LYS A 235 -17.06 -21.89 -8.66
C LYS A 235 -18.09 -21.99 -7.54
N SER A 236 -18.47 -20.88 -6.90
CA SER A 236 -19.51 -20.87 -5.86
C SER A 236 -20.90 -21.21 -6.42
N LYS A 237 -21.20 -20.76 -7.63
CA LYS A 237 -22.48 -21.09 -8.33
C LYS A 237 -22.54 -22.56 -8.78
N SER A 238 -21.43 -23.10 -9.31
CA SER A 238 -21.38 -24.49 -9.78
C SER A 238 -21.46 -25.50 -8.62
N GLY A 239 -20.94 -25.16 -7.42
CA GLY A 239 -21.08 -25.97 -6.22
C GLY A 239 -22.53 -26.06 -5.68
N PHE A 240 -23.40 -25.11 -5.99
CA PHE A 240 -24.81 -25.12 -5.63
C PHE A 240 -25.69 -25.97 -6.58
N SER A 241 -25.21 -26.25 -7.80
CA SER A 241 -25.96 -27.02 -8.80
C SER A 241 -25.87 -28.54 -8.62
N LEU A 242 -25.02 -29.02 -7.69
CA LEU A 242 -24.84 -30.46 -7.41
C LEU A 242 -25.65 -30.97 -6.19
N LEU A 243 -26.53 -30.15 -5.62
CA LEU A 243 -27.39 -30.48 -4.47
C LEU A 243 -28.88 -30.58 -4.80
N PHE A 244 -29.25 -30.72 -6.08
CA PHE A 244 -30.63 -31.03 -6.50
C PHE A 244 -30.69 -32.28 -7.35
#